data_f46ae8b1302a8747c4b4333b22aa3d8f
#
_entry.id   f46ae8b1302a8747c4b4333b22aa3d8f
#
_cell.length_a   1.000
_cell.length_b   1.000
_cell.length_c   1.000
_cell.angle_alpha   90.00
_cell.angle_beta   90.00
_cell.angle_gamma   90.00
#
_symmetry.space_group_name_H-M   'P 1'
#
loop_
_entity.id
_entity.type
_entity.pdbx_description
1 polymer ?
#
loop_
_entity_poly.entity_id
_entity_poly.type
_entity_poly.pdbx_seq_one_letter_code
_entity_poly.pdbx_strand_id
1 'polypeptide(L)'
;VGDPELIELVEMEVTEQLEEYGFEGCPIIKGSALKALEDPNGEWGDKIMELMDTVDEYIPDPQRDTDKPFLMPVEDVFTITGRGTVATGRVERGTLHLNDNLEILGVKEEVQTTVVTGIEMFRKQLDEAQAGDNIGALLRGINRDQIVRGQVLAKPGTVTCHRKFTAQVYVLTKDEGGRHTPF
;
A
#
# COMPACT_ATOMS: atom_id res chain seq x y z
N VAL A 1 -11.40 15.18 -28.70
CA VAL A 1 -10.59 15.79 -27.63
C VAL A 1 -9.10 15.70 -27.93
N GLY A 2 -8.67 15.47 -29.07
CA GLY A 2 -7.29 15.39 -29.49
C GLY A 2 -7.20 14.97 -30.95
N ASP A 3 -6.01 14.93 -31.46
CA ASP A 3 -5.72 14.38 -32.77
C ASP A 3 -5.91 12.85 -32.69
N PRO A 4 -6.80 12.25 -33.53
CA PRO A 4 -7.02 10.81 -33.51
C PRO A 4 -5.75 9.99 -33.80
N GLU A 5 -4.90 10.46 -34.72
CA GLU A 5 -3.64 9.77 -35.07
C GLU A 5 -2.67 9.75 -33.86
N LEU A 6 -2.62 10.84 -33.11
CA LEU A 6 -1.81 10.91 -31.89
C LEU A 6 -2.34 9.98 -30.79
N ILE A 7 -3.66 9.86 -30.66
CA ILE A 7 -4.27 8.97 -29.66
C ILE A 7 -3.99 7.50 -30.01
N GLU A 8 -4.06 7.12 -31.28
CA GLU A 8 -3.70 5.77 -31.71
C GLU A 8 -2.22 5.46 -31.46
N LEU A 9 -1.33 6.42 -31.73
CA LEU A 9 0.09 6.25 -31.45
C LEU A 9 0.36 6.03 -29.95
N VAL A 10 -0.26 6.84 -29.09
CA VAL A 10 -0.14 6.69 -27.63
C VAL A 10 -0.69 5.35 -27.15
N GLU A 11 -1.81 4.88 -27.71
CA GLU A 11 -2.36 3.55 -27.40
C GLU A 11 -1.39 2.43 -27.75
N MET A 12 -0.73 2.52 -28.91
CA MET A 12 0.28 1.55 -29.32
C MET A 12 1.48 1.56 -28.36
N GLU A 13 2.02 2.73 -28.05
CA GLU A 13 3.17 2.86 -27.12
C GLU A 13 2.84 2.33 -25.72
N VAL A 14 1.64 2.62 -25.20
CA VAL A 14 1.19 2.11 -23.89
C VAL A 14 1.02 0.59 -23.94
N THR A 15 0.49 0.04 -25.03
CA THR A 15 0.33 -1.40 -25.20
C THR A 15 1.68 -2.10 -25.24
N GLU A 16 2.65 -1.62 -26.02
CA GLU A 16 4.00 -2.18 -26.08
C GLU A 16 4.68 -2.15 -24.70
N GLN A 17 4.52 -1.04 -23.96
CA GLN A 17 5.09 -0.93 -22.62
C GLN A 17 4.45 -1.90 -21.61
N LEU A 18 3.13 -2.09 -21.68
CA LEU A 18 2.42 -3.04 -20.83
C LEU A 18 2.86 -4.49 -21.12
N GLU A 19 3.01 -4.84 -22.40
CA GLU A 19 3.49 -6.16 -22.83
C GLU A 19 4.93 -6.43 -22.35
N GLU A 20 5.82 -5.43 -22.40
CA GLU A 20 7.18 -5.53 -21.85
C GLU A 20 7.20 -5.86 -20.36
N TYR A 21 6.23 -5.36 -19.59
CA TYR A 21 6.05 -5.68 -18.17
C TYR A 21 5.21 -6.94 -17.90
N GLY A 22 4.80 -7.68 -18.95
CA GLY A 22 4.05 -8.92 -18.83
C GLY A 22 2.54 -8.74 -18.64
N PHE A 23 2.01 -7.55 -18.94
CA PHE A 23 0.58 -7.25 -18.91
C PHE A 23 0.00 -7.30 -20.33
N GLU A 24 -0.18 -8.50 -20.87
CA GLU A 24 -0.74 -8.70 -22.20
C GLU A 24 -2.26 -8.53 -22.21
N GLY A 25 -2.77 -7.82 -23.23
CA GLY A 25 -4.21 -7.71 -23.47
C GLY A 25 -4.96 -6.85 -22.44
N CYS A 26 -4.29 -5.92 -21.77
CA CYS A 26 -4.94 -4.97 -20.87
C CYS A 26 -5.96 -4.09 -21.63
N PRO A 27 -7.19 -3.93 -21.12
CA PRO A 27 -8.14 -2.99 -21.70
C PRO A 27 -7.65 -1.55 -21.52
N ILE A 28 -7.80 -0.75 -22.59
CA ILE A 28 -7.45 0.68 -22.59
C ILE A 28 -8.72 1.48 -22.83
N ILE A 29 -9.13 2.29 -21.86
CA ILE A 29 -10.31 3.14 -21.93
C ILE A 29 -9.88 4.58 -22.21
N LYS A 30 -10.34 5.12 -23.33
CA LYS A 30 -10.08 6.50 -23.76
C LYS A 30 -11.16 7.43 -23.22
N GLY A 31 -10.75 8.51 -22.54
CA GLY A 31 -11.69 9.44 -21.93
C GLY A 31 -11.16 10.86 -21.78
N SER A 32 -12.01 11.77 -21.35
CA SER A 32 -11.67 13.14 -20.97
C SER A 32 -12.23 13.46 -19.60
N ALA A 33 -11.39 13.42 -18.58
CA ALA A 33 -11.78 13.74 -17.22
C ALA A 33 -12.36 15.16 -17.08
N LEU A 34 -11.79 16.15 -17.79
CA LEU A 34 -12.29 17.52 -17.77
C LEU A 34 -13.74 17.60 -18.32
N LYS A 35 -13.99 17.01 -19.48
CA LYS A 35 -15.33 17.03 -20.07
C LYS A 35 -16.35 16.21 -19.27
N ALA A 36 -15.91 15.10 -18.66
CA ALA A 36 -16.76 14.34 -17.75
C ALA A 36 -17.12 15.14 -16.49
N LEU A 37 -16.22 15.99 -16.00
CA LEU A 37 -16.51 16.89 -14.88
C LEU A 37 -17.49 18.01 -15.26
N GLU A 38 -17.40 18.56 -16.48
CA GLU A 38 -18.28 19.59 -17.02
C GLU A 38 -19.68 19.06 -17.30
N ASP A 39 -19.80 17.82 -17.81
CA ASP A 39 -21.06 17.14 -18.06
C ASP A 39 -20.98 15.66 -17.62
N PRO A 40 -21.27 15.39 -16.32
CA PRO A 40 -21.20 14.03 -15.77
C PRO A 40 -22.18 13.02 -16.37
N ASN A 41 -23.27 13.49 -16.99
CA ASN A 41 -24.29 12.64 -17.59
C ASN A 41 -24.17 12.55 -19.12
N GLY A 42 -23.11 13.11 -19.70
CA GLY A 42 -22.84 13.05 -21.14
C GLY A 42 -21.88 11.91 -21.50
N GLU A 43 -21.53 11.84 -22.79
CA GLU A 43 -20.64 10.82 -23.38
C GLU A 43 -19.37 10.55 -22.55
N TRP A 44 -18.74 11.61 -22.01
CA TRP A 44 -17.49 11.49 -21.26
C TRP A 44 -17.70 10.99 -19.82
N GLY A 45 -18.87 11.26 -19.23
CA GLY A 45 -19.33 10.65 -17.99
C GLY A 45 -19.51 9.14 -18.15
N ASP A 46 -20.15 8.71 -19.25
CA ASP A 46 -20.32 7.29 -19.58
C ASP A 46 -18.97 6.58 -19.74
N LYS A 47 -17.94 7.25 -20.31
CA LYS A 47 -16.58 6.70 -20.39
C LYS A 47 -15.89 6.52 -19.02
N ILE A 48 -16.21 7.33 -18.04
CA ILE A 48 -15.75 7.11 -16.64
C ILE A 48 -16.42 5.88 -16.03
N MET A 49 -17.73 5.70 -16.29
CA MET A 49 -18.45 4.50 -15.83
C MET A 49 -17.92 3.24 -16.52
N GLU A 50 -17.69 3.27 -17.83
CA GLU A 50 -17.05 2.17 -18.57
C GLU A 50 -15.68 1.79 -17.98
N LEU A 51 -14.86 2.79 -17.57
CA LEU A 51 -13.60 2.53 -16.88
C LEU A 51 -13.83 1.80 -15.55
N MET A 52 -14.80 2.23 -14.74
CA MET A 52 -15.11 1.60 -13.45
C MET A 52 -15.60 0.17 -13.62
N ASP A 53 -16.51 -0.06 -14.56
CA ASP A 53 -17.03 -1.39 -14.89
C ASP A 53 -15.90 -2.32 -15.38
N THR A 54 -15.00 -1.79 -16.23
CA THR A 54 -13.84 -2.53 -16.72
C THR A 54 -12.87 -2.87 -15.61
N VAL A 55 -12.63 -1.97 -14.64
CA VAL A 55 -11.80 -2.24 -13.47
C VAL A 55 -12.40 -3.37 -12.63
N ASP A 56 -13.70 -3.33 -12.37
CA ASP A 56 -14.40 -4.34 -11.58
C ASP A 56 -14.39 -5.72 -12.26
N GLU A 57 -14.43 -5.76 -13.58
CA GLU A 57 -14.42 -7.03 -14.34
C GLU A 57 -13.00 -7.57 -14.56
N TYR A 58 -12.03 -6.69 -14.86
CA TYR A 58 -10.70 -7.10 -15.30
C TYR A 58 -9.74 -7.37 -14.13
N ILE A 59 -9.83 -6.60 -13.04
CA ILE A 59 -8.92 -6.73 -11.89
C ILE A 59 -9.47 -7.75 -10.90
N PRO A 60 -8.81 -8.92 -10.73
CA PRO A 60 -9.29 -9.93 -9.80
C PRO A 60 -9.14 -9.48 -8.34
N ASP A 61 -10.02 -9.95 -7.48
CA ASP A 61 -9.90 -9.76 -6.04
C ASP A 61 -8.56 -10.32 -5.53
N PRO A 62 -7.80 -9.55 -4.74
CA PRO A 62 -6.52 -9.99 -4.23
C PRO A 62 -6.69 -11.13 -3.22
N GLN A 63 -5.84 -12.14 -3.32
CA GLN A 63 -5.75 -13.17 -2.28
C GLN A 63 -5.07 -12.56 -1.05
N ARG A 64 -5.78 -12.53 0.07
CA ARG A 64 -5.32 -11.96 1.32
C ARG A 64 -4.83 -13.06 2.26
N ASP A 65 -3.60 -12.94 2.74
CA ASP A 65 -2.95 -13.87 3.69
C ASP A 65 -3.50 -13.68 5.13
N THR A 66 -4.79 -13.84 5.34
CA THR A 66 -5.45 -13.59 6.63
C THR A 66 -5.16 -14.65 7.68
N ASP A 67 -4.86 -15.90 7.28
CA ASP A 67 -4.61 -17.03 8.18
C ASP A 67 -3.22 -17.01 8.84
N LYS A 68 -2.31 -16.16 8.36
CA LYS A 68 -0.97 -16.00 8.92
C LYS A 68 -1.00 -15.10 10.16
N PRO A 69 0.00 -15.20 11.06
CA PRO A 69 0.14 -14.24 12.16
C PRO A 69 0.26 -12.81 11.65
N PHE A 70 -0.42 -11.88 12.32
CA PHE A 70 -0.40 -10.45 11.97
C PHE A 70 1.02 -9.89 11.85
N LEU A 71 1.22 -9.08 10.81
CA LEU A 71 2.44 -8.34 10.57
C LEU A 71 2.14 -7.08 9.79
N MET A 72 2.65 -5.93 10.28
CA MET A 72 2.54 -4.63 9.64
C MET A 72 3.85 -3.85 9.77
N PRO A 73 4.56 -3.55 8.67
CA PRO A 73 5.67 -2.60 8.68
C PRO A 73 5.18 -1.18 9.04
N VAL A 74 5.95 -0.47 9.85
CA VAL A 74 5.65 0.91 10.23
C VAL A 74 6.16 1.85 9.15
N GLU A 75 5.25 2.56 8.51
CA GLU A 75 5.55 3.53 7.43
C GLU A 75 5.66 4.96 7.97
N ASP A 76 4.78 5.32 8.90
CA ASP A 76 4.82 6.62 9.57
C ASP A 76 4.32 6.51 11.02
N VAL A 77 4.70 7.49 11.84
CA VAL A 77 4.33 7.58 13.25
C VAL A 77 3.98 9.00 13.63
N PHE A 78 2.82 9.21 14.21
CA PHE A 78 2.39 10.50 14.71
C PHE A 78 1.65 10.39 16.05
N THR A 79 1.45 11.53 16.70
CA THR A 79 0.73 11.60 17.98
C THR A 79 -0.58 12.33 17.80
N ILE A 80 -1.66 11.75 18.33
CA ILE A 80 -2.95 12.41 18.44
C ILE A 80 -3.08 12.94 19.87
N THR A 81 -3.23 14.25 20.01
CA THR A 81 -3.38 14.91 21.33
C THR A 81 -4.54 14.29 22.10
N GLY A 82 -4.28 13.82 23.32
CA GLY A 82 -5.28 13.18 24.20
C GLY A 82 -5.62 11.72 23.86
N ARG A 83 -5.08 11.15 22.75
CA ARG A 83 -5.32 9.74 22.38
C ARG A 83 -4.05 8.88 22.45
N GLY A 84 -2.90 9.39 22.03
CA GLY A 84 -1.64 8.67 22.08
C GLY A 84 -0.92 8.57 20.73
N THR A 85 -0.03 7.62 20.62
CA THR A 85 0.81 7.38 19.44
C THR A 85 0.10 6.45 18.44
N VAL A 86 0.09 6.84 17.18
CA VAL A 86 -0.44 6.07 16.07
C VAL A 86 0.71 5.67 15.15
N ALA A 87 0.80 4.39 14.85
CA ALA A 87 1.65 3.85 13.79
C ALA A 87 0.80 3.54 12.57
N THR A 88 1.22 4.01 11.40
CA THR A 88 0.55 3.71 10.14
C THR A 88 1.36 2.73 9.31
N GLY A 89 0.67 1.94 8.51
CA GLY A 89 1.27 1.01 7.58
C GLY A 89 0.23 0.13 6.90
N ARG A 90 0.71 -0.66 5.94
CA ARG A 90 -0.10 -1.68 5.31
C ARG A 90 0.03 -2.99 6.08
N VAL A 91 -1.08 -3.61 6.39
CA VAL A 91 -1.08 -4.97 6.93
C VAL A 91 -0.59 -5.94 5.86
N GLU A 92 0.59 -6.52 6.06
CA GLU A 92 1.20 -7.44 5.09
C GLU A 92 0.58 -8.83 5.14
N ARG A 93 0.18 -9.26 6.34
CA ARG A 93 -0.45 -10.57 6.57
C ARG A 93 -1.19 -10.61 7.89
N GLY A 94 -2.11 -11.56 7.99
CA GLY A 94 -2.89 -11.80 9.20
C GLY A 94 -4.02 -10.81 9.39
N THR A 95 -4.64 -10.89 10.55
CA THR A 95 -5.73 -10.02 11.00
C THR A 95 -5.35 -9.39 12.34
N LEU A 96 -5.70 -8.13 12.51
CA LEU A 96 -5.52 -7.35 13.73
C LEU A 96 -6.89 -7.01 14.31
N HIS A 97 -7.09 -7.25 15.59
CA HIS A 97 -8.30 -6.87 16.30
C HIS A 97 -8.01 -5.81 17.38
N LEU A 98 -9.05 -5.10 17.79
CA LEU A 98 -8.97 -4.23 18.95
C LEU A 98 -8.57 -5.04 20.20
N ASN A 99 -7.69 -4.46 21.00
CA ASN A 99 -7.10 -5.04 22.22
C ASN A 99 -6.10 -6.20 21.99
N ASP A 100 -5.71 -6.46 20.75
CA ASP A 100 -4.60 -7.38 20.49
C ASP A 100 -3.30 -6.88 21.08
N ASN A 101 -2.52 -7.83 21.63
CA ASN A 101 -1.16 -7.58 22.06
C ASN A 101 -0.22 -7.67 20.85
N LEU A 102 0.68 -6.70 20.72
CA LEU A 102 1.68 -6.64 19.67
C LEU A 102 3.08 -6.46 20.23
N GLU A 103 4.04 -6.92 19.47
CA GLU A 103 5.46 -6.58 19.61
C GLU A 103 5.87 -5.56 18.57
N ILE A 104 6.73 -4.63 18.97
CA ILE A 104 7.42 -3.65 18.13
C ILE A 104 8.86 -4.13 17.98
N LEU A 105 9.24 -4.49 16.75
CA LEU A 105 10.52 -5.14 16.45
C LEU A 105 11.31 -4.36 15.39
N GLY A 106 12.60 -4.62 15.34
CA GLY A 106 13.51 -4.08 14.32
C GLY A 106 14.02 -2.68 14.63
N VAL A 107 15.05 -2.26 13.91
CA VAL A 107 15.79 -0.99 14.07
C VAL A 107 16.43 -0.82 15.46
N LYS A 108 15.66 -0.96 16.52
CA LYS A 108 16.12 -0.94 17.91
C LYS A 108 16.38 -2.36 18.41
N GLU A 109 17.30 -2.50 19.39
CA GLU A 109 17.64 -3.82 19.95
C GLU A 109 16.54 -4.36 20.87
N GLU A 110 15.85 -3.48 21.57
CA GLU A 110 14.80 -3.84 22.52
C GLU A 110 13.49 -4.11 21.80
N VAL A 111 12.90 -5.26 22.09
CA VAL A 111 11.53 -5.57 21.72
C VAL A 111 10.60 -4.92 22.73
N GLN A 112 9.67 -4.12 22.24
CA GLN A 112 8.65 -3.49 23.08
C GLN A 112 7.31 -4.18 22.85
N THR A 113 6.49 -4.22 23.88
CA THR A 113 5.13 -4.76 23.80
C THR A 113 4.11 -3.64 23.95
N THR A 114 3.00 -3.74 23.24
CA THR A 114 1.90 -2.78 23.29
C THR A 114 0.57 -3.46 23.08
N VAL A 115 -0.51 -2.71 23.28
CA VAL A 115 -1.88 -3.13 23.00
C VAL A 115 -2.49 -2.14 22.01
N VAL A 116 -3.15 -2.65 20.97
CA VAL A 116 -3.90 -1.82 20.02
C VAL A 116 -5.21 -1.37 20.65
N THR A 117 -5.39 -0.07 20.79
CA THR A 117 -6.60 0.52 21.40
C THR A 117 -7.51 1.20 20.39
N GLY A 118 -7.10 1.27 19.13
CA GLY A 118 -7.89 1.81 18.04
C GLY A 118 -7.29 1.41 16.70
N ILE A 119 -8.14 1.16 15.74
CA ILE A 119 -7.79 0.90 14.34
C ILE A 119 -8.58 1.88 13.50
N GLU A 120 -7.91 2.60 12.60
CA GLU A 120 -8.55 3.59 11.75
C GLU A 120 -8.11 3.41 10.29
N MET A 121 -9.07 3.46 9.37
CA MET A 121 -8.84 3.47 7.93
C MET A 121 -9.81 4.46 7.27
N PHE A 122 -9.31 5.36 6.41
CA PHE A 122 -10.11 6.40 5.73
C PHE A 122 -11.00 7.23 6.68
N ARG A 123 -10.46 7.60 7.85
CA ARG A 123 -11.18 8.34 8.93
C ARG A 123 -12.36 7.58 9.54
N LYS A 124 -12.43 6.26 9.34
CA LYS A 124 -13.42 5.39 10.00
C LYS A 124 -12.70 4.51 11.01
N GLN A 125 -13.30 4.36 12.17
CA GLN A 125 -12.85 3.39 13.17
C GLN A 125 -13.33 2.00 12.79
N LEU A 126 -12.44 1.04 12.95
CA LEU A 126 -12.68 -0.37 12.64
C LEU A 126 -12.48 -1.22 13.90
N ASP A 127 -13.18 -2.32 14.00
CA ASP A 127 -12.98 -3.33 15.04
C ASP A 127 -11.86 -4.31 14.68
N GLU A 128 -11.60 -4.49 13.38
CA GLU A 128 -10.55 -5.34 12.84
C GLU A 128 -9.96 -4.77 11.55
N ALA A 129 -8.74 -5.21 11.22
CA ALA A 129 -8.07 -4.95 9.94
C ALA A 129 -7.38 -6.22 9.47
N GLN A 130 -7.30 -6.43 8.16
CA GLN A 130 -6.75 -7.63 7.56
C GLN A 130 -5.68 -7.34 6.53
N ALA A 131 -4.96 -8.38 6.11
CA ALA A 131 -3.94 -8.29 5.06
C ALA A 131 -4.40 -7.47 3.86
N GLY A 132 -3.58 -6.49 3.45
CA GLY A 132 -3.86 -5.54 2.36
C GLY A 132 -4.45 -4.20 2.83
N ASP A 133 -4.94 -4.08 4.05
CA ASP A 133 -5.51 -2.83 4.56
C ASP A 133 -4.40 -1.84 4.96
N ASN A 134 -4.54 -0.57 4.56
CA ASN A 134 -3.72 0.53 5.06
C ASN A 134 -4.39 1.17 6.28
N ILE A 135 -3.76 1.05 7.43
CA ILE A 135 -4.37 1.44 8.69
C ILE A 135 -3.49 2.36 9.54
N GLY A 136 -4.13 3.06 10.45
CA GLY A 136 -3.51 3.66 11.63
C GLY A 136 -3.85 2.85 12.88
N ALA A 137 -2.85 2.28 13.53
CA ALA A 137 -3.01 1.56 14.78
C ALA A 137 -2.65 2.46 15.97
N LEU A 138 -3.59 2.72 16.87
CA LEU A 138 -3.39 3.45 18.11
C LEU A 138 -2.78 2.52 19.16
N LEU A 139 -1.59 2.87 19.66
CA LEU A 139 -0.77 2.04 20.53
C LEU A 139 -0.80 2.53 21.97
N ARG A 140 -1.11 1.64 22.91
CA ARG A 140 -1.15 1.97 24.33
C ARG A 140 0.26 2.04 24.93
N GLY A 141 0.56 3.12 25.66
CA GLY A 141 1.79 3.23 26.45
C GLY A 141 3.08 3.37 25.63
N ILE A 142 2.96 3.70 24.35
CA ILE A 142 4.09 3.95 23.44
C ILE A 142 4.16 5.43 23.14
N ASN A 143 5.31 6.05 23.44
CA ASN A 143 5.61 7.43 23.07
C ASN A 143 6.12 7.50 21.62
N ARG A 144 6.01 8.69 21.01
CA ARG A 144 6.41 8.93 19.61
C ARG A 144 7.90 8.59 19.33
N ASP A 145 8.77 8.78 20.32
CA ASP A 145 10.22 8.51 20.26
C ASP A 145 10.58 7.03 20.44
N GLN A 146 9.64 6.23 20.93
CA GLN A 146 9.85 4.79 21.17
C GLN A 146 9.64 3.96 19.91
N ILE A 147 8.86 4.43 18.95
CA ILE A 147 8.58 3.75 17.68
C ILE A 147 9.02 4.61 16.50
N VAL A 148 9.60 4.00 15.48
CA VAL A 148 10.09 4.70 14.28
C VAL A 148 9.73 3.93 13.01
N ARG A 149 9.70 4.65 11.90
CA ARG A 149 9.55 4.08 10.56
C ARG A 149 10.60 2.98 10.32
N GLY A 150 10.19 1.89 9.70
CA GLY A 150 11.02 0.72 9.41
C GLY A 150 11.00 -0.35 10.50
N GLN A 151 10.42 -0.07 11.68
CA GLN A 151 10.06 -1.13 12.63
C GLN A 151 8.84 -1.90 12.15
N VAL A 152 8.56 -3.01 12.80
CA VAL A 152 7.43 -3.89 12.46
C VAL A 152 6.56 -4.10 13.69
N LEU A 153 5.25 -3.98 13.51
CA LEU A 153 4.26 -4.46 14.47
C LEU A 153 3.91 -5.91 14.12
N ALA A 154 4.02 -6.81 15.07
CA ALA A 154 3.74 -8.22 14.85
C ALA A 154 3.04 -8.87 16.04
N LYS A 155 2.35 -9.98 15.78
CA LYS A 155 1.83 -10.85 16.84
C LYS A 155 3.01 -11.36 17.68
N PRO A 156 2.91 -11.35 19.02
CA PRO A 156 4.02 -11.72 19.89
C PRO A 156 4.63 -13.09 19.56
N GLY A 157 5.95 -13.17 19.53
CA GLY A 157 6.71 -14.39 19.31
C GLY A 157 6.69 -14.95 17.90
N THR A 158 6.11 -14.25 16.92
CA THR A 158 5.95 -14.75 15.53
C THR A 158 7.01 -14.24 14.56
N VAL A 159 7.80 -13.25 14.96
CA VAL A 159 8.86 -12.61 14.13
C VAL A 159 10.16 -12.56 14.89
N THR A 160 11.25 -12.84 14.21
CA THR A 160 12.62 -12.72 14.74
C THR A 160 13.43 -11.80 13.83
N CYS A 161 14.14 -10.84 14.41
CA CYS A 161 15.04 -9.95 13.67
C CYS A 161 16.40 -10.63 13.45
N HIS A 162 16.94 -10.52 12.24
CA HIS A 162 18.22 -11.08 11.85
C HIS A 162 19.19 -9.97 11.45
N ARG A 163 20.44 -10.02 11.95
CA ARG A 163 21.52 -9.09 11.58
C ARG A 163 22.41 -9.62 10.45
N LYS A 164 22.41 -10.95 10.26
CA LYS A 164 23.19 -11.60 9.21
C LYS A 164 22.23 -12.29 8.27
N PHE A 165 22.35 -11.98 7.00
CA PHE A 165 21.52 -12.57 5.94
C PHE A 165 22.32 -12.63 4.64
N THR A 166 21.89 -13.49 3.72
CA THR A 166 22.38 -13.53 2.35
C THR A 166 21.32 -12.91 1.45
N ALA A 167 21.73 -12.02 0.56
CA ALA A 167 20.84 -11.36 -0.39
C ALA A 167 21.38 -11.47 -1.81
N GLN A 168 20.48 -11.59 -2.77
CA GLN A 168 20.78 -11.34 -4.17
C GLN A 168 20.52 -9.86 -4.45
N VAL A 169 21.55 -9.18 -4.98
CA VAL A 169 21.46 -7.74 -5.23
C VAL A 169 21.55 -7.50 -6.74
N TYR A 170 20.54 -6.83 -7.28
CA TYR A 170 20.56 -6.28 -8.62
C TYR A 170 20.79 -4.77 -8.54
N VAL A 171 21.87 -4.31 -9.17
CA VAL A 171 22.21 -2.88 -9.20
C VAL A 171 21.78 -2.33 -10.54
N LEU A 172 20.81 -1.42 -10.54
CA LEU A 172 20.33 -0.77 -11.75
C LEU A 172 21.48 -0.09 -12.51
N THR A 173 21.55 -0.31 -13.81
CA THR A 173 22.46 0.41 -14.70
C THR A 173 22.03 1.87 -14.86
N LYS A 174 22.89 2.69 -15.46
CA LYS A 174 22.59 4.09 -15.73
C LYS A 174 21.36 4.25 -16.64
N ASP A 175 21.24 3.39 -17.64
CA ASP A 175 20.15 3.44 -18.62
C ASP A 175 18.81 3.00 -18.02
N GLU A 176 18.84 2.20 -16.96
CA GLU A 176 17.66 1.82 -16.15
C GLU A 176 17.31 2.86 -15.06
N GLY A 177 17.89 4.05 -15.11
CA GLY A 177 17.68 5.09 -14.10
C GLY A 177 18.48 4.90 -12.81
N GLY A 178 19.49 4.06 -12.85
CA GLY A 178 20.35 3.77 -11.71
C GLY A 178 21.30 4.92 -11.34
N ARG A 179 21.96 4.76 -10.23
CA ARG A 179 22.90 5.72 -9.65
C ARG A 179 24.13 5.91 -10.54
N HIS A 180 24.60 7.16 -10.70
CA HIS A 180 25.78 7.52 -11.50
C HIS A 180 27.09 7.62 -10.71
N THR A 181 27.03 7.48 -9.39
CA THR A 181 28.19 7.56 -8.49
C THR A 181 28.46 6.21 -7.84
N PRO A 182 29.72 5.87 -7.50
CA PRO A 182 30.04 4.64 -6.78
C PRO A 182 29.26 4.55 -5.44
N PHE A 183 29.06 3.30 -5.00
CA PHE A 183 28.49 3.01 -3.69
C PHE A 183 29.50 3.19 -2.59
#